data_0ee1b9622e570299b2dd443bd57139cb
#
_entry.id   0ee1b9622e570299b2dd443bd57139cb
#
_cell.length_a   1.000
_cell.length_b   1.000
_cell.length_c   1.000
_cell.angle_alpha   90.00
_cell.angle_beta   90.00
_cell.angle_gamma   90.00
#
_symmetry.space_group_name_H-M   'P 1'
#
loop_
_entity.id
_entity.type
_entity.pdbx_description
1 polymer ?
#
loop_
_entity_poly.entity_id
_entity_poly.type
_entity_poly.pdbx_seq_one_letter_code
_entity_poly.pdbx_strand_id
1 'polypeptide(L)'
;KINENAARTLEYAYNDWCIYQLAKALNRPKKEQKLFAQRAMNYRNIFDKESKLMRGRNEDGQFQSPFSPLKWGDAFTEGNSWHYSWSVFHDPQGLIDLMGGKAPFVQMLDSVFAVPPLFDDSYYGQVIHEIREMTVMNMGNYAHGNQPIQHMIYLYNYVGQPWKAQYWLRQVMDRMYTPGPDGYCGDEDNGQTSAWYVFSALGFYPVCPGTDEYVLGAPLFKKATLHLENGNNLVIDAPDNDENTM
;
A
#
# COMPACT_ATOMS: atom_id res chain seq x y z
N LYS A 1 20.77 11.07 -13.48
CA LYS A 1 19.58 10.83 -12.64
C LYS A 1 18.63 9.89 -13.37
N ILE A 2 18.19 8.83 -12.71
CA ILE A 2 17.14 7.94 -13.23
C ILE A 2 15.81 8.44 -12.65
N ASN A 3 14.85 8.74 -13.51
CA ASN A 3 13.51 9.11 -13.08
C ASN A 3 12.82 7.92 -12.40
N GLU A 4 11.94 8.21 -11.45
CA GLU A 4 11.14 7.22 -10.70
C GLU A 4 12.00 6.18 -9.98
N ASN A 5 13.23 6.54 -9.63
CA ASN A 5 14.19 5.56 -9.09
C ASN A 5 13.76 4.96 -7.74
N ALA A 6 13.02 5.68 -6.91
CA ALA A 6 12.48 5.14 -5.66
C ALA A 6 11.32 4.17 -5.95
N ALA A 7 10.33 4.57 -6.75
CA ALA A 7 9.23 3.70 -7.16
C ALA A 7 9.76 2.40 -7.79
N ARG A 8 10.63 2.51 -8.78
CA ARG A 8 11.24 1.34 -9.45
C ARG A 8 12.01 0.44 -8.48
N THR A 9 12.72 1.00 -7.51
CA THR A 9 13.45 0.18 -6.53
C THR A 9 12.49 -0.63 -5.66
N LEU A 10 11.36 -0.04 -5.25
CA LEU A 10 10.32 -0.74 -4.48
C LEU A 10 9.68 -1.84 -5.29
N GLU A 11 9.24 -1.53 -6.51
CA GLU A 11 8.63 -2.50 -7.43
C GLU A 11 9.58 -3.67 -7.73
N TYR A 12 10.84 -3.38 -8.05
CA TYR A 12 11.82 -4.42 -8.34
C TYR A 12 12.17 -5.27 -7.10
N ALA A 13 12.18 -4.68 -5.92
CA ALA A 13 12.39 -5.45 -4.69
C ALA A 13 11.26 -6.47 -4.48
N TYR A 14 10.01 -6.08 -4.70
CA TYR A 14 8.88 -6.99 -4.65
C TYR A 14 8.92 -8.05 -5.78
N ASN A 15 9.23 -7.65 -7.01
CA ASN A 15 9.39 -8.57 -8.13
C ASN A 15 10.48 -9.62 -7.86
N ASP A 16 11.63 -9.20 -7.32
CA ASP A 16 12.71 -10.08 -6.94
C ASP A 16 12.30 -11.04 -5.80
N TRP A 17 11.46 -10.60 -4.88
CA TRP A 17 10.86 -11.47 -3.88
C TRP A 17 9.93 -12.53 -4.51
N CYS A 18 9.09 -12.14 -5.47
CA CYS A 18 8.25 -13.09 -6.21
C CYS A 18 9.10 -14.13 -6.96
N ILE A 19 10.18 -13.69 -7.63
CA ILE A 19 11.12 -14.60 -8.29
C ILE A 19 11.79 -15.52 -7.27
N TYR A 20 12.16 -15.02 -6.10
CA TYR A 20 12.70 -15.84 -5.02
C TYR A 20 11.72 -16.93 -4.57
N GLN A 21 10.44 -16.62 -4.38
CA GLN A 21 9.42 -17.60 -4.01
C GLN A 21 9.25 -18.66 -5.11
N LEU A 22 9.17 -18.23 -6.36
CA LEU A 22 9.10 -19.13 -7.51
C LEU A 22 10.34 -20.02 -7.61
N ALA A 23 11.53 -19.46 -7.43
CA ALA A 23 12.79 -20.20 -7.44
C ALA A 23 12.85 -21.27 -6.33
N LYS A 24 12.27 -20.98 -5.17
CA LYS A 24 12.11 -21.97 -4.08
C LYS A 24 11.16 -23.09 -4.48
N ALA A 25 9.97 -22.74 -4.99
CA ALA A 25 8.95 -23.71 -5.39
C ALA A 25 9.45 -24.66 -6.49
N LEU A 26 10.25 -24.13 -7.43
CA LEU A 26 10.87 -24.89 -8.53
C LEU A 26 12.20 -25.57 -8.15
N ASN A 27 12.63 -25.49 -6.89
CA ASN A 27 13.91 -26.05 -6.43
C ASN A 27 15.12 -25.58 -7.25
N ARG A 28 15.15 -24.30 -7.68
CA ARG A 28 16.25 -23.72 -8.41
C ARG A 28 17.54 -23.72 -7.56
N PRO A 29 18.73 -23.58 -8.18
CA PRO A 29 20.01 -23.56 -7.46
C PRO A 29 20.02 -22.55 -6.29
N LYS A 30 20.61 -22.92 -5.16
CA LYS A 30 20.66 -22.07 -3.96
C LYS A 30 21.31 -20.71 -4.19
N LYS A 31 22.27 -20.62 -5.15
CA LYS A 31 22.91 -19.36 -5.56
C LYS A 31 21.88 -18.39 -6.16
N GLU A 32 20.99 -18.89 -7.01
CA GLU A 32 19.92 -18.13 -7.64
C GLU A 32 18.91 -17.66 -6.59
N GLN A 33 18.42 -18.58 -5.72
CA GLN A 33 17.53 -18.25 -4.61
C GLN A 33 18.13 -17.14 -3.72
N LYS A 34 19.40 -17.24 -3.35
CA LYS A 34 20.10 -16.26 -2.52
C LYS A 34 20.20 -14.89 -3.19
N LEU A 35 20.47 -14.86 -4.50
CA LEU A 35 20.55 -13.63 -5.26
C LEU A 35 19.24 -12.83 -5.18
N PHE A 36 18.12 -13.47 -5.49
CA PHE A 36 16.82 -12.80 -5.49
C PHE A 36 16.34 -12.44 -4.07
N ALA A 37 16.62 -13.30 -3.07
CA ALA A 37 16.35 -12.96 -1.67
C ALA A 37 17.13 -11.72 -1.21
N GLN A 38 18.37 -11.54 -1.65
CA GLN A 38 19.14 -10.34 -1.35
C GLN A 38 18.60 -9.10 -2.06
N ARG A 39 18.25 -9.23 -3.34
CA ARG A 39 17.71 -8.13 -4.15
C ARG A 39 16.34 -7.67 -3.64
N ALA A 40 15.51 -8.58 -3.14
CA ALA A 40 14.25 -8.27 -2.49
C ALA A 40 14.39 -7.28 -1.30
N MET A 41 15.59 -7.19 -0.71
CA MET A 41 15.87 -6.25 0.40
C MET A 41 16.35 -4.87 -0.07
N ASN A 42 16.39 -4.60 -1.38
CA ASN A 42 16.90 -3.32 -1.91
C ASN A 42 16.07 -2.10 -1.52
N TYR A 43 14.82 -2.26 -1.13
CA TYR A 43 13.99 -1.19 -0.59
C TYR A 43 14.67 -0.49 0.61
N ARG A 44 15.50 -1.19 1.38
CA ARG A 44 16.25 -0.64 2.52
C ARG A 44 17.25 0.43 2.13
N ASN A 45 17.74 0.38 0.88
CA ASN A 45 18.74 1.33 0.38
C ASN A 45 18.15 2.73 0.14
N ILE A 46 16.85 2.85 -0.03
CA ILE A 46 16.16 4.12 -0.30
C ILE A 46 15.36 4.64 0.91
N PHE A 47 15.43 3.93 2.04
CA PHE A 47 14.80 4.40 3.27
C PHE A 47 15.67 5.48 3.93
N ASP A 48 15.11 6.67 4.10
CA ASP A 48 15.74 7.80 4.79
C ASP A 48 15.33 7.76 6.28
N LYS A 49 16.31 7.50 7.14
CA LYS A 49 16.11 7.37 8.59
C LYS A 49 15.69 8.67 9.26
N GLU A 50 16.04 9.82 8.70
CA GLU A 50 15.71 11.12 9.24
C GLU A 50 14.23 11.44 9.03
N SER A 51 13.74 11.32 7.79
CA SER A 51 12.33 11.55 7.45
C SER A 51 11.43 10.35 7.78
N LYS A 52 11.99 9.14 7.95
CA LYS A 52 11.31 7.84 8.05
C LYS A 52 10.45 7.50 6.82
N LEU A 53 10.82 8.04 5.68
CA LEU A 53 10.14 7.86 4.41
C LEU A 53 11.12 7.35 3.35
N MET A 54 10.59 6.83 2.24
CA MET A 54 11.39 6.46 1.09
C MET A 54 11.82 7.72 0.32
N ARG A 55 13.07 7.73 -0.13
CA ARG A 55 13.69 8.87 -0.81
C ARG A 55 14.57 8.38 -1.96
N GLY A 56 14.52 9.06 -3.10
CA GLY A 56 15.35 8.72 -4.24
C GLY A 56 16.84 8.83 -3.95
N ARG A 57 17.64 7.98 -4.60
CA ARG A 57 19.10 8.04 -4.54
C ARG A 57 19.71 8.33 -5.91
N ASN A 58 20.84 9.00 -5.90
CA ASN A 58 21.69 9.21 -7.04
C ASN A 58 22.66 8.02 -7.23
N GLU A 59 23.33 7.97 -8.39
CA GLU A 59 24.28 6.90 -8.73
C GLU A 59 25.48 6.84 -7.77
N ASP A 60 25.88 7.97 -7.20
CA ASP A 60 26.92 8.06 -6.16
C ASP A 60 26.49 7.54 -4.80
N GLY A 61 25.25 7.07 -4.68
CA GLY A 61 24.67 6.54 -3.45
C GLY A 61 24.15 7.61 -2.46
N GLN A 62 24.25 8.89 -2.80
CA GLN A 62 23.70 9.95 -1.97
C GLN A 62 22.18 10.08 -2.19
N PHE A 63 21.45 10.46 -1.15
CA PHE A 63 20.05 10.80 -1.29
C PHE A 63 19.87 12.06 -2.15
N GLN A 64 18.82 12.05 -2.95
CA GLN A 64 18.47 13.22 -3.77
C GLN A 64 18.12 14.41 -2.88
N SER A 65 18.63 15.60 -3.23
CA SER A 65 18.41 16.85 -2.50
C SER A 65 18.16 17.98 -3.51
N PRO A 66 17.29 18.96 -3.18
CA PRO A 66 16.44 19.05 -1.99
C PRO A 66 15.38 17.93 -1.95
N PHE A 67 14.84 17.62 -0.76
CA PHE A 67 13.80 16.62 -0.58
C PHE A 67 12.53 17.26 -0.03
N SER A 68 11.42 17.02 -0.72
CA SER A 68 10.08 17.29 -0.24
C SER A 68 9.28 15.98 -0.27
N PRO A 69 8.74 15.50 0.86
CA PRO A 69 7.92 14.29 0.89
C PRO A 69 6.58 14.48 0.17
N LEU A 70 6.19 15.72 -0.11
CA LEU A 70 4.96 16.10 -0.81
C LEU A 70 5.14 16.27 -2.32
N LYS A 71 6.38 16.12 -2.83
CA LYS A 71 6.65 16.27 -4.26
C LYS A 71 6.18 15.04 -5.02
N TRP A 72 5.26 15.26 -5.93
CA TRP A 72 4.74 14.25 -6.83
C TRP A 72 5.66 14.04 -8.04
N GLY A 73 5.82 12.76 -8.43
CA GLY A 73 6.72 12.40 -9.53
C GLY A 73 8.19 12.42 -9.14
N ASP A 74 9.08 12.70 -10.08
CA ASP A 74 10.55 12.73 -9.92
C ASP A 74 11.13 11.37 -9.50
N ALA A 75 11.23 11.09 -8.22
CA ALA A 75 11.66 9.80 -7.69
C ALA A 75 10.51 8.75 -7.63
N PHE A 76 9.28 9.19 -7.82
CA PHE A 76 8.05 8.39 -7.72
C PHE A 76 7.22 8.48 -8.99
N THR A 77 6.32 7.53 -9.20
CA THR A 77 5.39 7.49 -10.33
C THR A 77 4.00 7.87 -9.82
N GLU A 78 3.42 8.95 -10.35
CA GLU A 78 2.05 9.38 -10.03
C GLU A 78 1.74 9.39 -8.52
N GLY A 79 2.72 9.82 -7.74
CA GLY A 79 2.65 9.80 -6.29
C GLY A 79 3.83 10.52 -5.66
N ASN A 80 3.90 10.47 -4.35
CA ASN A 80 4.94 11.07 -3.54
C ASN A 80 5.49 10.09 -2.49
N SER A 81 6.38 10.60 -1.63
CA SER A 81 7.00 9.75 -0.61
C SER A 81 6.02 9.21 0.43
N TRP A 82 4.93 9.95 0.76
CA TRP A 82 3.88 9.47 1.67
C TRP A 82 3.12 8.27 1.10
N HIS A 83 2.98 8.18 -0.22
CA HIS A 83 2.28 7.06 -0.87
C HIS A 83 3.17 5.82 -0.98
N TYR A 84 4.38 6.01 -1.48
CA TYR A 84 5.27 4.89 -1.81
C TYR A 84 6.01 4.28 -0.62
N SER A 85 6.13 4.98 0.52
CA SER A 85 6.89 4.46 1.67
C SER A 85 6.31 3.16 2.24
N TRP A 86 5.10 2.81 1.87
CA TRP A 86 4.41 1.60 2.32
C TRP A 86 4.53 0.42 1.35
N SER A 87 5.04 0.63 0.14
CA SER A 87 5.14 -0.38 -0.93
C SER A 87 6.23 -1.42 -0.67
N VAL A 88 6.21 -2.01 0.51
CA VAL A 88 7.07 -3.13 0.95
C VAL A 88 6.16 -4.29 1.36
N PHE A 89 5.41 -4.80 0.39
CA PHE A 89 4.38 -5.82 0.60
C PHE A 89 4.94 -7.12 1.20
N HIS A 90 6.14 -7.49 0.82
CA HIS A 90 6.79 -8.77 1.13
C HIS A 90 7.58 -8.77 2.44
N ASP A 91 7.83 -7.61 3.05
CA ASP A 91 8.58 -7.51 4.32
C ASP A 91 8.02 -6.38 5.22
N PRO A 92 6.74 -6.43 5.62
CA PRO A 92 6.17 -5.42 6.54
C PRO A 92 6.94 -5.32 7.85
N GLN A 93 7.43 -6.45 8.40
CA GLN A 93 8.21 -6.43 9.63
C GLN A 93 9.54 -5.69 9.44
N GLY A 94 10.23 -5.91 8.31
CA GLY A 94 11.45 -5.18 8.00
C GLY A 94 11.23 -3.67 7.86
N LEU A 95 10.08 -3.24 7.33
CA LEU A 95 9.71 -1.83 7.27
C LEU A 95 9.41 -1.26 8.67
N ILE A 96 8.71 -2.00 9.52
CA ILE A 96 8.46 -1.65 10.93
C ILE A 96 9.78 -1.44 11.67
N ASP A 97 10.74 -2.35 11.49
CA ASP A 97 12.06 -2.29 12.13
C ASP A 97 12.86 -1.07 11.65
N LEU A 98 12.81 -0.75 10.35
CA LEU A 98 13.47 0.44 9.77
C LEU A 98 12.91 1.74 10.37
N MET A 99 11.61 1.81 10.61
CA MET A 99 10.95 2.98 11.19
C MET A 99 11.19 3.09 12.71
N GLY A 100 11.83 2.10 13.34
CA GLY A 100 12.17 2.12 14.76
C GLY A 100 11.19 1.35 15.65
N GLY A 101 10.41 0.44 15.07
CA GLY A 101 9.47 -0.44 15.78
C GLY A 101 8.01 -0.01 15.66
N LYS A 102 7.14 -0.76 16.34
CA LYS A 102 5.68 -0.64 16.18
C LYS A 102 5.13 0.76 16.49
N ALA A 103 5.56 1.39 17.58
CA ALA A 103 5.00 2.69 17.97
C ALA A 103 5.35 3.82 16.97
N PRO A 104 6.61 4.02 16.55
CA PRO A 104 6.93 4.97 15.49
C PRO A 104 6.25 4.64 14.15
N PHE A 105 6.10 3.36 13.83
CA PHE A 105 5.41 2.93 12.61
C PHE A 105 3.93 3.36 12.63
N VAL A 106 3.23 3.13 13.74
CA VAL A 106 1.84 3.59 13.92
C VAL A 106 1.72 5.11 13.79
N GLN A 107 2.66 5.86 14.40
CA GLN A 107 2.68 7.32 14.27
C GLN A 107 2.80 7.77 12.81
N MET A 108 3.64 7.09 12.01
CA MET A 108 3.79 7.39 10.60
C MET A 108 2.51 7.03 9.80
N LEU A 109 1.87 5.88 10.08
CA LEU A 109 0.58 5.52 9.48
C LEU A 109 -0.50 6.57 9.82
N ASP A 110 -0.63 6.95 11.08
CA ASP A 110 -1.58 7.97 11.53
C ASP A 110 -1.31 9.33 10.85
N SER A 111 -0.04 9.66 10.63
CA SER A 111 0.37 10.90 9.98
C SER A 111 -0.12 11.02 8.53
N VAL A 112 -0.26 9.91 7.81
CA VAL A 112 -0.79 9.93 6.44
C VAL A 112 -2.18 10.57 6.40
N PHE A 113 -3.02 10.25 7.37
CA PHE A 113 -4.38 10.79 7.46
C PHE A 113 -4.45 12.19 8.11
N ALA A 114 -3.45 12.51 8.95
CA ALA A 114 -3.40 13.77 9.70
C ALA A 114 -2.73 14.92 8.92
N VAL A 115 -1.76 14.62 8.06
CA VAL A 115 -1.10 15.62 7.21
C VAL A 115 -2.13 16.15 6.21
N PRO A 116 -2.34 17.48 6.11
CA PRO A 116 -3.26 18.03 5.12
C PRO A 116 -2.91 17.57 3.70
N PRO A 117 -3.88 17.49 2.77
CA PRO A 117 -3.65 17.04 1.39
C PRO A 117 -2.88 18.09 0.57
N LEU A 118 -1.74 18.51 1.10
CA LEU A 118 -0.80 19.40 0.42
C LEU A 118 0.03 18.61 -0.59
N PHE A 119 0.43 19.27 -1.65
CA PHE A 119 1.21 18.68 -2.72
C PHE A 119 2.22 19.67 -3.31
N ASP A 120 3.24 19.14 -3.95
CA ASP A 120 4.19 19.86 -4.80
C ASP A 120 4.14 19.19 -6.18
N ASP A 121 3.55 19.86 -7.16
CA ASP A 121 3.37 19.43 -8.54
C ASP A 121 4.48 19.92 -9.49
N SER A 122 5.55 20.49 -8.95
CA SER A 122 6.62 21.14 -9.70
C SER A 122 7.30 20.24 -10.75
N TYR A 123 7.26 18.91 -10.56
CA TYR A 123 7.80 17.95 -11.53
C TYR A 123 6.92 17.84 -12.78
N TYR A 124 5.61 17.77 -12.61
CA TYR A 124 4.67 17.68 -13.73
C TYR A 124 4.35 19.05 -14.35
N GLY A 125 4.55 20.14 -13.61
CA GLY A 125 4.20 21.50 -14.03
C GLY A 125 2.70 21.72 -14.18
N GLN A 126 1.89 20.80 -13.66
CA GLN A 126 0.42 20.87 -13.63
C GLN A 126 -0.14 19.94 -12.56
N VAL A 127 -1.33 20.24 -12.08
CA VAL A 127 -2.08 19.35 -11.19
C VAL A 127 -2.63 18.18 -12.02
N ILE A 128 -2.05 16.99 -11.86
CA ILE A 128 -2.54 15.76 -12.47
C ILE A 128 -3.81 15.28 -11.76
N HIS A 129 -4.55 14.32 -12.37
CA HIS A 129 -5.86 13.94 -11.83
C HIS A 129 -5.76 13.27 -10.45
N GLU A 130 -4.72 12.47 -10.17
CA GLU A 130 -4.52 11.79 -8.88
C GLU A 130 -4.29 12.79 -7.72
N ILE A 131 -3.61 13.92 -8.00
CA ILE A 131 -3.47 15.02 -7.02
C ILE A 131 -4.83 15.64 -6.73
N ARG A 132 -5.65 15.86 -7.77
CA ARG A 132 -6.98 16.44 -7.63
C ARG A 132 -7.90 15.52 -6.83
N GLU A 133 -7.87 14.24 -7.14
CA GLU A 133 -8.63 13.19 -6.45
C GLU A 133 -8.28 13.15 -4.96
N MET A 134 -7.00 13.05 -4.60
CA MET A 134 -6.53 13.12 -3.21
C MET A 134 -7.04 14.38 -2.50
N THR A 135 -6.98 15.53 -3.16
CA THR A 135 -7.38 16.81 -2.58
C THR A 135 -8.88 16.87 -2.34
N VAL A 136 -9.68 16.39 -3.29
CA VAL A 136 -11.15 16.38 -3.21
C VAL A 136 -11.63 15.41 -2.12
N MET A 137 -11.04 14.23 -2.03
CA MET A 137 -11.39 13.23 -1.01
C MET A 137 -11.04 13.69 0.40
N ASN A 138 -10.04 14.55 0.55
CA ASN A 138 -9.66 15.19 1.81
C ASN A 138 -9.50 14.20 2.98
N MET A 139 -8.71 13.14 2.74
CA MET A 139 -8.29 12.17 3.76
C MET A 139 -6.78 12.23 3.99
N GLY A 140 -6.26 13.42 4.25
CA GLY A 140 -4.83 13.67 4.39
C GLY A 140 -4.07 13.40 3.08
N ASN A 141 -2.92 12.75 3.17
CA ASN A 141 -2.16 12.26 2.02
C ASN A 141 -2.50 10.81 1.64
N TYR A 142 -3.64 10.28 2.08
CA TYR A 142 -4.13 8.97 1.63
C TYR A 142 -4.82 9.10 0.27
N ALA A 143 -4.04 8.95 -0.79
CA ALA A 143 -4.49 9.08 -2.18
C ALA A 143 -5.08 7.74 -2.68
N HIS A 144 -6.26 7.36 -2.19
CA HIS A 144 -6.89 6.06 -2.49
C HIS A 144 -7.16 5.84 -3.99
N GLY A 145 -7.34 6.90 -4.76
CA GLY A 145 -7.53 6.83 -6.20
C GLY A 145 -6.34 6.23 -6.97
N ASN A 146 -5.19 6.04 -6.30
CA ASN A 146 -4.01 5.43 -6.93
C ASN A 146 -3.46 4.27 -6.09
N GLN A 147 -2.99 3.19 -6.75
CA GLN A 147 -2.66 1.90 -6.18
C GLN A 147 -1.54 1.89 -5.14
N PRO A 148 -0.49 2.72 -5.23
CA PRO A 148 0.68 2.61 -4.34
C PRO A 148 0.35 2.64 -2.85
N ILE A 149 -0.77 3.25 -2.46
CA ILE A 149 -1.15 3.41 -1.05
C ILE A 149 -2.32 2.54 -0.59
N GLN A 150 -3.06 1.90 -1.51
CA GLN A 150 -4.32 1.22 -1.20
C GLN A 150 -4.20 0.13 -0.11
N HIS A 151 -3.06 -0.58 -0.05
CA HIS A 151 -2.80 -1.63 0.94
C HIS A 151 -2.41 -1.09 2.32
N MET A 152 -2.00 0.19 2.42
CA MET A 152 -1.40 0.78 3.62
C MET A 152 -2.28 0.62 4.88
N ILE A 153 -3.58 0.76 4.75
CA ILE A 153 -4.53 0.65 5.88
C ILE A 153 -4.39 -0.71 6.57
N TYR A 154 -4.17 -1.77 5.83
CA TYR A 154 -4.02 -3.12 6.38
C TYR A 154 -2.73 -3.30 7.19
N LEU A 155 -1.75 -2.40 7.05
CA LEU A 155 -0.50 -2.48 7.80
C LEU A 155 -0.68 -2.26 9.32
N TYR A 156 -1.78 -1.65 9.76
CA TYR A 156 -2.11 -1.58 11.19
C TYR A 156 -2.25 -2.96 11.85
N ASN A 157 -2.64 -3.99 11.09
CA ASN A 157 -2.74 -5.37 11.61
C ASN A 157 -1.38 -5.92 12.02
N TYR A 158 -0.31 -5.64 11.27
CA TYR A 158 1.05 -6.12 11.56
C TYR A 158 1.64 -5.51 12.84
N VAL A 159 1.08 -4.41 13.31
CA VAL A 159 1.48 -3.77 14.56
C VAL A 159 0.51 -4.01 15.72
N GLY A 160 -0.50 -4.85 15.51
CA GLY A 160 -1.47 -5.25 16.53
C GLY A 160 -2.54 -4.19 16.83
N GLN A 161 -2.85 -3.34 15.85
CA GLN A 161 -3.92 -2.34 15.95
C GLN A 161 -5.01 -2.53 14.87
N PRO A 162 -5.63 -3.73 14.77
CA PRO A 162 -6.60 -4.04 13.72
C PRO A 162 -7.82 -3.10 13.73
N TRP A 163 -8.21 -2.58 14.90
CA TRP A 163 -9.32 -1.63 15.01
C TRP A 163 -9.10 -0.33 14.21
N LYS A 164 -7.85 0.13 14.08
CA LYS A 164 -7.53 1.28 13.22
C LYS A 164 -7.69 0.95 11.74
N ALA A 165 -7.24 -0.24 11.33
CA ALA A 165 -7.49 -0.72 9.97
C ALA A 165 -9.00 -0.77 9.69
N GLN A 166 -9.77 -1.39 10.57
CA GLN A 166 -11.22 -1.51 10.44
C GLN A 166 -11.91 -0.15 10.33
N TYR A 167 -11.53 0.80 11.18
CA TYR A 167 -12.05 2.18 11.12
C TYR A 167 -11.78 2.83 9.76
N TRP A 168 -10.52 2.84 9.31
CA TRP A 168 -10.16 3.50 8.06
C TRP A 168 -10.74 2.80 6.83
N LEU A 169 -10.82 1.47 6.83
CA LEU A 169 -11.47 0.71 5.76
C LEU A 169 -12.93 1.15 5.58
N ARG A 170 -13.68 1.29 6.69
CA ARG A 170 -15.06 1.78 6.64
C ARG A 170 -15.13 3.20 6.12
N GLN A 171 -14.27 4.11 6.61
CA GLN A 171 -14.21 5.49 6.14
C GLN A 171 -13.95 5.57 4.63
N VAL A 172 -13.06 4.74 4.09
CA VAL A 172 -12.76 4.71 2.66
C VAL A 172 -13.95 4.16 1.87
N MET A 173 -14.50 3.01 2.28
CA MET A 173 -15.63 2.39 1.57
C MET A 173 -16.86 3.31 1.54
N ASP A 174 -17.15 4.02 2.64
CA ASP A 174 -18.32 4.89 2.76
C ASP A 174 -18.16 6.22 2.02
N ARG A 175 -16.93 6.75 1.93
CA ARG A 175 -16.68 8.10 1.43
C ARG A 175 -16.17 8.15 0.01
N MET A 176 -15.48 7.09 -0.43
CA MET A 176 -14.73 7.10 -1.70
C MET A 176 -15.36 6.22 -2.78
N TYR A 177 -16.45 5.53 -2.45
CA TYR A 177 -17.19 4.71 -3.41
C TYR A 177 -18.68 5.09 -3.37
N THR A 178 -19.27 5.18 -4.55
CA THR A 178 -20.70 5.47 -4.70
C THR A 178 -21.34 4.54 -5.74
N PRO A 179 -22.66 4.33 -5.72
CA PRO A 179 -23.33 3.50 -6.73
C PRO A 179 -23.57 4.24 -8.08
N GLY A 180 -23.05 5.46 -8.23
CA GLY A 180 -23.21 6.27 -9.44
C GLY A 180 -22.29 5.84 -10.58
N PRO A 181 -22.47 6.42 -11.78
CA PRO A 181 -21.61 6.17 -12.93
C PRO A 181 -20.14 6.59 -12.73
N ASP A 182 -19.93 7.55 -11.85
CA ASP A 182 -18.63 8.09 -11.38
C ASP A 182 -18.33 7.59 -9.96
N GLY A 183 -18.56 6.29 -9.74
CA GLY A 183 -18.56 5.68 -8.40
C GLY A 183 -17.21 5.48 -7.75
N TYR A 184 -16.11 5.71 -8.44
CA TYR A 184 -14.74 5.59 -7.93
C TYR A 184 -14.14 6.97 -7.65
N CYS A 185 -13.27 7.05 -6.66
CA CYS A 185 -12.54 8.28 -6.32
C CYS A 185 -11.33 8.55 -7.22
N GLY A 186 -11.06 7.70 -8.19
CA GLY A 186 -9.99 7.75 -9.16
C GLY A 186 -10.26 6.73 -10.26
N ASP A 187 -9.22 6.37 -11.01
CA ASP A 187 -9.35 5.40 -12.09
C ASP A 187 -9.59 3.99 -11.55
N GLU A 188 -10.31 3.17 -12.32
CA GLU A 188 -10.62 1.78 -11.97
C GLU A 188 -9.37 0.87 -12.07
N ASP A 189 -8.49 1.18 -13.03
CA ASP A 189 -7.17 0.57 -13.22
C ASP A 189 -7.16 -0.95 -13.36
N ASN A 190 -7.85 -1.41 -14.40
CA ASN A 190 -7.88 -2.82 -14.82
C ASN A 190 -8.31 -3.81 -13.73
N GLY A 191 -9.21 -3.38 -12.85
CA GLY A 191 -9.77 -4.22 -11.80
C GLY A 191 -9.18 -3.98 -10.41
N GLN A 192 -8.12 -3.20 -10.25
CA GLN A 192 -7.48 -3.02 -8.96
C GLN A 192 -8.38 -2.30 -7.94
N THR A 193 -8.99 -1.20 -8.34
CA THR A 193 -9.86 -0.40 -7.45
C THR A 193 -11.16 -1.14 -7.12
N SER A 194 -11.75 -1.84 -8.09
CA SER A 194 -12.90 -2.73 -7.88
C SER A 194 -12.54 -3.88 -6.93
N ALA A 195 -11.41 -4.55 -7.16
CA ALA A 195 -10.96 -5.67 -6.36
C ALA A 195 -10.70 -5.24 -4.91
N TRP A 196 -10.09 -4.07 -4.70
CA TRP A 196 -9.88 -3.54 -3.36
C TRP A 196 -11.20 -3.40 -2.59
N TYR A 197 -12.22 -2.80 -3.24
CA TYR A 197 -13.54 -2.65 -2.62
C TYR A 197 -14.18 -4.01 -2.31
N VAL A 198 -14.18 -4.94 -3.26
CA VAL A 198 -14.81 -6.26 -3.08
C VAL A 198 -14.15 -7.05 -1.96
N PHE A 199 -12.81 -7.12 -1.94
CA PHE A 199 -12.09 -7.78 -0.86
C PHE A 199 -12.32 -7.12 0.49
N SER A 200 -12.27 -5.79 0.55
CA SER A 200 -12.50 -5.04 1.78
C SER A 200 -13.93 -5.22 2.28
N ALA A 201 -14.93 -5.22 1.39
CA ALA A 201 -16.32 -5.49 1.72
C ALA A 201 -16.57 -6.92 2.23
N LEU A 202 -15.79 -7.89 1.75
CA LEU A 202 -15.77 -9.26 2.26
C LEU A 202 -15.04 -9.38 3.60
N GLY A 203 -14.22 -8.40 3.97
CA GLY A 203 -13.52 -8.35 5.26
C GLY A 203 -12.13 -8.99 5.28
N PHE A 204 -11.47 -9.13 4.16
CA PHE A 204 -10.08 -9.59 4.07
C PHE A 204 -9.37 -9.01 2.85
N TYR A 205 -8.04 -9.00 2.83
CA TYR A 205 -7.27 -8.43 1.73
C TYR A 205 -5.91 -9.14 1.54
N PRO A 206 -5.49 -9.43 0.30
CA PRO A 206 -4.18 -9.99 -0.01
C PRO A 206 -3.12 -8.87 -0.04
N VAL A 207 -2.59 -8.47 1.12
CA VAL A 207 -1.57 -7.40 1.21
C VAL A 207 -0.33 -7.73 0.39
N CYS A 208 0.07 -9.00 0.34
CA CYS A 208 1.22 -9.48 -0.43
C CYS A 208 0.79 -10.57 -1.41
N PRO A 209 0.35 -10.24 -2.64
CA PRO A 209 0.10 -11.24 -3.66
C PRO A 209 1.32 -12.15 -3.87
N GLY A 210 1.09 -13.47 -4.02
CA GLY A 210 2.17 -14.47 -4.07
C GLY A 210 2.47 -15.13 -2.73
N THR A 211 1.76 -14.77 -1.66
CA THR A 211 1.61 -15.57 -0.44
C THR A 211 0.25 -16.26 -0.43
N ASP A 212 0.04 -17.18 0.50
CA ASP A 212 -1.23 -17.82 0.81
C ASP A 212 -1.94 -17.17 2.02
N GLU A 213 -1.53 -15.97 2.37
CA GLU A 213 -2.04 -15.21 3.53
C GLU A 213 -2.97 -14.08 3.11
N TYR A 214 -4.03 -13.89 3.89
CA TYR A 214 -4.92 -12.74 3.81
C TYR A 214 -4.97 -12.03 5.16
N VAL A 215 -5.02 -10.71 5.13
CA VAL A 215 -5.16 -9.89 6.33
C VAL A 215 -6.63 -9.58 6.55
N LEU A 216 -7.11 -9.76 7.78
CA LEU A 216 -8.50 -9.52 8.13
C LEU A 216 -8.79 -8.02 8.27
N GLY A 217 -9.93 -7.60 7.74
CA GLY A 217 -10.46 -6.25 7.81
C GLY A 217 -11.80 -6.21 8.58
N ALA A 218 -12.75 -5.43 8.07
CA ALA A 218 -14.09 -5.30 8.63
C ALA A 218 -15.13 -5.55 7.52
N PRO A 219 -15.79 -6.72 7.47
CA PRO A 219 -16.76 -7.01 6.44
C PRO A 219 -17.92 -6.00 6.46
N LEU A 220 -18.48 -5.68 5.29
CA LEU A 220 -19.69 -4.85 5.19
C LEU A 220 -20.96 -5.64 5.47
N PHE A 221 -20.92 -6.94 5.24
CA PHE A 221 -22.12 -7.80 5.30
C PHE A 221 -22.14 -8.62 6.58
N LYS A 222 -23.33 -8.87 7.11
CA LYS A 222 -23.52 -9.80 8.24
C LYS A 222 -23.19 -11.23 7.86
N LYS A 223 -23.36 -11.58 6.59
CA LYS A 223 -22.98 -12.88 6.06
C LYS A 223 -22.65 -12.78 4.57
N ALA A 224 -21.57 -13.40 4.18
CA ALA A 224 -21.21 -13.63 2.77
C ALA A 224 -20.81 -15.09 2.56
N THR A 225 -21.16 -15.65 1.41
CA THR A 225 -20.77 -17.01 1.02
C THR A 225 -20.15 -16.96 -0.37
N LEU A 226 -18.90 -17.40 -0.47
CA LEU A 226 -18.21 -17.54 -1.74
C LEU A 226 -18.23 -19.03 -2.14
N HIS A 227 -18.79 -19.32 -3.31
CA HIS A 227 -18.78 -20.64 -3.89
C HIS A 227 -17.47 -20.84 -4.66
N LEU A 228 -16.59 -21.70 -4.15
CA LEU A 228 -15.29 -21.95 -4.74
C LEU A 228 -15.39 -22.99 -5.87
N GLU A 229 -14.46 -22.93 -6.84
CA GLU A 229 -14.43 -23.81 -8.00
C GLU A 229 -14.29 -25.31 -7.62
N ASN A 230 -13.68 -25.59 -6.47
CA ASN A 230 -13.55 -26.95 -5.95
C ASN A 230 -14.83 -27.53 -5.30
N GLY A 231 -15.95 -26.77 -5.37
CA GLY A 231 -17.24 -27.14 -4.79
C GLY A 231 -17.39 -26.83 -3.29
N ASN A 232 -16.36 -26.31 -2.64
CA ASN A 232 -16.45 -25.86 -1.26
C ASN A 232 -17.03 -24.45 -1.17
N ASN A 233 -17.50 -24.08 0.03
CA ASN A 233 -17.93 -22.73 0.34
C ASN A 233 -16.98 -22.10 1.37
N LEU A 234 -16.57 -20.86 1.10
CA LEU A 234 -16.02 -19.97 2.12
C LEU A 234 -17.15 -19.12 2.68
N VAL A 235 -17.43 -19.29 3.96
CA VAL A 235 -18.50 -18.52 4.64
C VAL A 235 -17.87 -17.52 5.60
N ILE A 236 -18.22 -16.25 5.41
CA ILE A 236 -17.87 -15.14 6.30
C ILE A 236 -19.15 -14.84 7.08
N ASP A 237 -19.11 -15.01 8.38
CA ASP A 237 -20.28 -14.83 9.27
C ASP A 237 -19.95 -13.82 10.37
N ALA A 238 -20.60 -12.66 10.32
CA ALA A 238 -20.42 -11.54 11.23
C ALA A 238 -21.80 -11.01 11.66
N PRO A 239 -22.57 -11.80 12.44
CA PRO A 239 -23.99 -11.52 12.72
C PRO A 239 -24.21 -10.19 13.46
N ASP A 240 -23.25 -9.79 14.29
CA ASP A 240 -23.30 -8.56 15.07
C ASP A 240 -22.71 -7.34 14.32
N ASN A 241 -22.33 -7.53 13.06
CA ASN A 241 -21.78 -6.44 12.25
C ASN A 241 -22.85 -5.41 11.94
N ASP A 242 -22.58 -4.17 12.31
CA ASP A 242 -23.37 -2.98 11.97
C ASP A 242 -22.44 -1.80 11.68
N GLU A 243 -22.99 -0.65 11.34
CA GLU A 243 -22.22 0.57 11.05
C GLU A 243 -21.43 1.13 12.25
N ASN A 244 -21.73 0.69 13.48
CA ASN A 244 -21.10 1.13 14.72
C ASN A 244 -20.18 0.06 15.33
N THR A 245 -20.23 -1.17 14.84
CA THR A 245 -19.41 -2.29 15.35
C THR A 245 -18.18 -2.45 14.46
N MET A 246 -17.02 -2.19 15.04
CA MET A 246 -15.71 -2.36 14.38
C MET A 246 -14.83 -3.34 15.14
#